data_5bd8f2a59984e9f944e47dcc4a062006
#
_entry.id   5bd8f2a59984e9f944e47dcc4a062006
#
_cell.length_a   1.000
_cell.length_b   1.000
_cell.length_c   1.000
_cell.angle_alpha   90.00
_cell.angle_beta   90.00
_cell.angle_gamma   90.00
#
_symmetry.space_group_name_H-M   'P 1'
#
loop_
_entity.id
_entity.type
_entity.pdbx_description
1 polymer ?
#
loop_
_entity_poly.entity_id
_entity_poly.type
_entity_poly.pdbx_seq_one_letter_code
_entity_poly.pdbx_strand_id
1 'polypeptide(L)'
;MIRVTIVSPNHALRVGLREMLANQAGIRVVGEATRLSDVNERETEVAVLASASSVRSVDQKDFCILFLTDDIESVRPLLSSGMSAWGVLSSEANADELAAGIAAVAEGLWVGAPGLVEGLMRLPKGGEGMGEESLPEPLTAREKEVLQHMAEGLANKQIALALRISEHTVKFHLSALYAKLGAASRTEAVKRGIELGLISL
;
A
#
# COMPACT_ATOMS: atom_id res chain seq x y z
N MET A 1 -1.06 0.74 -18.31
CA MET A 1 -1.45 -0.67 -18.18
C MET A 1 -0.80 -1.18 -16.92
N ILE A 2 -1.57 -1.60 -15.93
CA ILE A 2 -1.08 -2.00 -14.61
C ILE A 2 -0.51 -3.41 -14.69
N ARG A 3 0.73 -3.58 -14.23
CA ARG A 3 1.45 -4.86 -14.27
C ARG A 3 1.18 -5.62 -12.97
N VAL A 4 0.53 -6.76 -13.10
CA VAL A 4 0.06 -7.56 -11.97
C VAL A 4 0.82 -8.87 -11.88
N THR A 5 1.27 -9.25 -10.67
CA THR A 5 1.74 -10.59 -10.36
C THR A 5 0.78 -11.28 -9.41
N ILE A 6 0.37 -12.49 -9.76
CA ILE A 6 -0.54 -13.31 -8.95
C ILE A 6 0.28 -14.18 -8.01
N VAL A 7 -0.02 -14.11 -6.72
CA VAL A 7 0.71 -14.83 -5.68
C VAL A 7 -0.21 -15.78 -4.93
N SER A 8 0.02 -17.06 -5.06
CA SER A 8 -0.69 -18.10 -4.28
C SER A 8 0.10 -19.41 -4.31
N PRO A 9 0.18 -20.16 -3.22
CA PRO A 9 0.72 -21.52 -3.24
C PRO A 9 -0.18 -22.49 -4.04
N ASN A 10 -1.48 -22.17 -4.18
CA ASN A 10 -2.43 -22.99 -4.91
C ASN A 10 -2.40 -22.66 -6.41
N HIS A 11 -1.98 -23.64 -7.22
CA HIS A 11 -1.91 -23.47 -8.67
C HIS A 11 -3.27 -23.20 -9.33
N ALA A 12 -4.32 -23.89 -8.88
CA ALA A 12 -5.67 -23.69 -9.45
C ALA A 12 -6.18 -22.26 -9.24
N LEU A 13 -5.90 -21.66 -8.06
CA LEU A 13 -6.24 -20.27 -7.80
C LEU A 13 -5.47 -19.31 -8.71
N ARG A 14 -4.18 -19.56 -8.96
CA ARG A 14 -3.40 -18.71 -9.87
C ARG A 14 -3.98 -18.74 -11.28
N VAL A 15 -4.32 -19.93 -11.78
CA VAL A 15 -4.94 -20.08 -13.11
C VAL A 15 -6.30 -19.38 -13.16
N GLY A 16 -7.17 -19.58 -12.14
CA GLY A 16 -8.48 -18.92 -12.08
C GLY A 16 -8.38 -17.39 -12.07
N LEU A 17 -7.50 -16.82 -11.24
CA LEU A 17 -7.28 -15.38 -11.19
C LEU A 17 -6.69 -14.82 -12.48
N ARG A 18 -5.82 -15.55 -13.14
CA ARG A 18 -5.31 -15.17 -14.48
C ARG A 18 -6.44 -15.07 -15.48
N GLU A 19 -7.32 -16.07 -15.55
CA GLU A 19 -8.46 -16.07 -16.44
C GLU A 19 -9.44 -14.93 -16.13
N MET A 20 -9.70 -14.64 -14.85
CA MET A 20 -10.54 -13.52 -14.45
C MET A 20 -9.96 -12.17 -14.91
N LEU A 21 -8.64 -12.02 -14.91
CA LEU A 21 -7.95 -10.78 -15.29
C LEU A 21 -7.62 -10.70 -16.79
N ALA A 22 -7.69 -11.80 -17.55
CA ALA A 22 -7.28 -11.85 -18.95
C ALA A 22 -8.04 -10.86 -19.85
N ASN A 23 -9.31 -10.60 -19.55
CA ASN A 23 -10.19 -9.72 -20.31
C ASN A 23 -10.39 -8.34 -19.68
N GLN A 24 -9.67 -8.01 -18.60
CA GLN A 24 -9.81 -6.74 -17.90
C GLN A 24 -8.95 -5.65 -18.56
N ALA A 25 -9.63 -4.60 -19.07
CA ALA A 25 -8.95 -3.49 -19.73
C ALA A 25 -8.01 -2.76 -18.75
N GLY A 26 -6.81 -2.45 -19.21
CA GLY A 26 -5.83 -1.71 -18.42
C GLY A 26 -4.99 -2.57 -17.47
N ILE A 27 -5.25 -3.87 -17.33
CA ILE A 27 -4.50 -4.80 -16.50
C ILE A 27 -3.70 -5.77 -17.37
N ARG A 28 -2.50 -6.11 -16.93
CA ARG A 28 -1.65 -7.12 -17.55
C ARG A 28 -1.02 -8.00 -16.51
N VAL A 29 -1.33 -9.29 -16.51
CA VAL A 29 -0.63 -10.27 -15.67
C VAL A 29 0.76 -10.50 -16.26
N VAL A 30 1.80 -10.14 -15.51
CA VAL A 30 3.21 -10.23 -15.91
C VAL A 30 3.91 -11.41 -15.27
N GLY A 31 3.35 -11.98 -14.20
CA GLY A 31 3.96 -13.11 -13.51
C GLY A 31 3.03 -13.86 -12.59
N GLU A 32 3.48 -15.02 -12.17
CA GLU A 32 2.91 -15.82 -11.10
C GLU A 32 4.00 -16.22 -10.12
N ALA A 33 3.68 -16.24 -8.84
CA ALA A 33 4.58 -16.66 -7.77
C ALA A 33 3.85 -17.54 -6.75
N THR A 34 4.61 -18.40 -6.06
CA THR A 34 4.07 -19.19 -4.96
C THR A 34 4.13 -18.44 -3.64
N ARG A 35 5.08 -17.52 -3.51
CA ARG A 35 5.32 -16.69 -2.33
C ARG A 35 5.57 -15.24 -2.74
N LEU A 36 5.30 -14.33 -1.83
CA LEU A 36 5.54 -12.91 -2.04
C LEU A 36 7.03 -12.58 -2.25
N SER A 37 7.93 -13.35 -1.63
CA SER A 37 9.38 -13.23 -1.83
C SER A 37 9.86 -13.50 -3.25
N ASP A 38 9.07 -14.23 -4.03
CA ASP A 38 9.44 -14.67 -5.38
C ASP A 38 8.96 -13.68 -6.45
N VAL A 39 8.29 -12.59 -6.04
CA VAL A 39 7.78 -11.55 -6.94
C VAL A 39 8.93 -10.68 -7.46
N ASN A 40 8.98 -10.47 -8.77
CA ASN A 40 9.90 -9.53 -9.39
C ASN A 40 9.41 -8.08 -9.20
N GLU A 41 10.01 -7.35 -8.26
CA GLU A 41 9.62 -5.99 -7.89
C GLU A 41 9.73 -5.00 -9.05
N ARG A 42 10.68 -5.19 -9.98
CA ARG A 42 10.87 -4.28 -11.13
C ARG A 42 9.78 -4.40 -12.19
N GLU A 43 9.12 -5.54 -12.25
CA GLU A 43 8.09 -5.83 -13.25
C GLU A 43 6.68 -5.73 -12.70
N THR A 44 6.52 -5.67 -11.37
CA THR A 44 5.24 -5.71 -10.67
C THR A 44 4.87 -4.34 -10.12
N GLU A 45 3.66 -3.88 -10.40
CA GLU A 45 3.06 -2.69 -9.76
C GLU A 45 2.09 -3.10 -8.67
N VAL A 46 1.35 -4.19 -8.88
CA VAL A 46 0.43 -4.75 -7.89
C VAL A 46 0.63 -6.26 -7.78
N ALA A 47 0.83 -6.75 -6.56
CA ALA A 47 0.78 -8.18 -6.27
C ALA A 47 -0.62 -8.54 -5.74
N VAL A 48 -1.33 -9.44 -6.43
CA VAL A 48 -2.59 -10.01 -5.96
C VAL A 48 -2.28 -11.26 -5.15
N LEU A 49 -2.51 -11.18 -3.85
CA LEU A 49 -2.17 -12.25 -2.90
C LEU A 49 -3.41 -13.02 -2.46
N ALA A 50 -3.59 -14.21 -3.01
CA ALA A 50 -4.72 -15.11 -2.71
C ALA A 50 -4.28 -16.23 -1.75
N SER A 51 -3.84 -15.88 -0.59
CA SER A 51 -3.66 -16.69 0.62
C SER A 51 -2.83 -15.92 1.64
N ALA A 52 -3.36 -15.68 2.79
CA ALA A 52 -2.67 -14.96 3.88
C ALA A 52 -1.55 -15.75 4.54
N SER A 53 -1.55 -17.08 4.42
CA SER A 53 -0.51 -17.95 4.99
C SER A 53 0.88 -17.76 4.35
N SER A 54 0.96 -17.02 3.25
CA SER A 54 2.22 -16.76 2.52
C SER A 54 2.99 -15.54 3.05
N VAL A 55 2.46 -14.80 4.02
CA VAL A 55 3.02 -13.52 4.43
C VAL A 55 3.45 -13.57 5.89
N ARG A 56 4.72 -13.84 6.13
CA ARG A 56 5.32 -13.78 7.48
C ARG A 56 5.99 -12.43 7.79
N SER A 57 6.39 -11.70 6.78
CA SER A 57 6.90 -10.34 6.86
C SER A 57 6.78 -9.68 5.49
N VAL A 58 6.30 -8.46 5.45
CA VAL A 58 6.39 -7.60 4.27
C VAL A 58 7.38 -6.51 4.65
N ASP A 59 8.66 -6.75 4.34
CA ASP A 59 9.62 -5.67 4.30
C ASP A 59 9.21 -4.71 3.19
N GLN A 60 9.61 -3.45 3.28
CA GLN A 60 9.28 -2.43 2.28
C GLN A 60 9.41 -2.97 0.86
N LYS A 61 8.29 -3.06 0.16
CA LYS A 61 8.21 -3.50 -1.23
C LYS A 61 7.93 -2.33 -2.15
N ASP A 62 8.53 -2.33 -3.33
CA ASP A 62 8.32 -1.30 -4.34
C ASP A 62 7.01 -1.49 -5.14
N PHE A 63 6.11 -2.36 -4.67
CA PHE A 63 4.81 -2.63 -5.28
C PHE A 63 3.68 -2.66 -4.26
N CYS A 64 2.46 -2.45 -4.72
CA CYS A 64 1.26 -2.50 -3.90
C CYS A 64 0.77 -3.93 -3.73
N ILE A 65 0.01 -4.20 -2.67
CA ILE A 65 -0.56 -5.52 -2.42
C ILE A 65 -2.07 -5.45 -2.33
N LEU A 66 -2.75 -6.32 -3.08
CA LEU A 66 -4.17 -6.57 -2.97
C LEU A 66 -4.37 -7.98 -2.42
N PHE A 67 -4.92 -8.07 -1.21
CA PHE A 67 -5.23 -9.33 -0.55
C PHE A 67 -6.60 -9.84 -0.95
N LEU A 68 -6.72 -11.14 -1.22
CA LEU A 68 -7.98 -11.84 -1.37
C LEU A 68 -8.14 -12.77 -0.18
N THR A 69 -8.92 -12.35 0.82
CA THR A 69 -9.13 -13.11 2.05
C THR A 69 -10.39 -12.66 2.77
N ASP A 70 -11.05 -13.58 3.44
CA ASP A 70 -12.15 -13.28 4.34
C ASP A 70 -11.68 -13.27 5.81
N ASP A 71 -10.42 -13.64 6.06
CA ASP A 71 -9.79 -13.61 7.38
C ASP A 71 -8.92 -12.35 7.54
N ILE A 72 -9.51 -11.34 8.16
CA ILE A 72 -8.86 -10.05 8.41
C ILE A 72 -7.70 -10.17 9.42
N GLU A 73 -7.76 -11.12 10.34
CA GLU A 73 -6.71 -11.29 11.35
C GLU A 73 -5.39 -11.74 10.71
N SER A 74 -5.46 -12.48 9.61
CA SER A 74 -4.27 -12.90 8.87
C SER A 74 -3.55 -11.74 8.17
N VAL A 75 -4.27 -10.63 7.90
CA VAL A 75 -3.75 -9.43 7.23
C VAL A 75 -3.27 -8.38 8.23
N ARG A 76 -3.76 -8.45 9.47
CA ARG A 76 -3.48 -7.49 10.55
C ARG A 76 -1.99 -7.20 10.77
N PRO A 77 -1.08 -8.19 10.83
CA PRO A 77 0.34 -7.93 11.03
C PRO A 77 0.96 -7.10 9.90
N LEU A 78 0.35 -7.15 8.71
CA LEU A 78 0.83 -6.46 7.52
C LEU A 78 0.41 -5.00 7.49
N LEU A 79 -0.69 -4.66 8.17
CA LEU A 79 -1.15 -3.28 8.32
C LEU A 79 -0.18 -2.44 9.15
N SER A 80 0.60 -3.11 10.01
CA SER A 80 1.64 -2.50 10.84
C SER A 80 3.00 -2.40 10.14
N SER A 81 3.13 -2.93 8.93
CA SER A 81 4.41 -3.02 8.21
C SER A 81 4.80 -1.78 7.40
N GLY A 82 4.06 -0.67 7.53
CA GLY A 82 4.37 0.59 6.83
C GLY A 82 4.15 0.55 5.31
N MET A 83 3.30 -0.33 4.80
CA MET A 83 2.93 -0.38 3.39
C MET A 83 2.14 0.87 2.99
N SER A 84 2.56 1.49 1.87
CA SER A 84 2.01 2.77 1.41
C SER A 84 0.61 2.67 0.82
N ALA A 85 0.30 1.59 0.11
CA ALA A 85 -1.04 1.30 -0.42
C ALA A 85 -1.28 -0.20 -0.45
N TRP A 86 -2.45 -0.58 -0.01
CA TRP A 86 -2.86 -1.98 0.02
C TRP A 86 -4.39 -2.07 -0.08
N GLY A 87 -4.86 -3.25 -0.42
CA GLY A 87 -6.29 -3.52 -0.46
C GLY A 87 -6.62 -4.90 0.09
N VAL A 88 -7.84 -5.05 0.57
CA VAL A 88 -8.41 -6.34 0.99
C VAL A 88 -9.78 -6.50 0.36
N LEU A 89 -9.92 -7.52 -0.45
CA LEU A 89 -11.19 -7.97 -1.03
C LEU A 89 -11.54 -9.36 -0.50
N SER A 90 -12.81 -9.71 -0.56
CA SER A 90 -13.25 -11.08 -0.26
C SER A 90 -12.58 -12.08 -1.21
N SER A 91 -12.34 -13.30 -0.72
CA SER A 91 -11.89 -14.42 -1.55
C SER A 91 -12.88 -14.78 -2.67
N GLU A 92 -14.14 -14.34 -2.57
CA GLU A 92 -15.21 -14.52 -3.55
C GLU A 92 -15.37 -13.32 -4.51
N ALA A 93 -14.45 -12.35 -4.47
CA ALA A 93 -14.51 -11.18 -5.34
C ALA A 93 -14.59 -11.57 -6.82
N ASN A 94 -15.50 -10.95 -7.56
CA ASN A 94 -15.65 -11.18 -8.99
C ASN A 94 -14.59 -10.41 -9.81
N ALA A 95 -14.54 -10.66 -11.11
CA ALA A 95 -13.51 -10.09 -11.98
C ALA A 95 -13.52 -8.55 -12.02
N ASP A 96 -14.70 -7.93 -11.96
CA ASP A 96 -14.84 -6.47 -12.00
C ASP A 96 -14.42 -5.84 -10.68
N GLU A 97 -14.77 -6.44 -9.54
CA GLU A 97 -14.31 -6.02 -8.21
C GLU A 97 -12.80 -6.15 -8.08
N LEU A 98 -12.23 -7.25 -8.56
CA LEU A 98 -10.80 -7.47 -8.57
C LEU A 98 -10.07 -6.42 -9.43
N ALA A 99 -10.59 -6.13 -10.62
CA ALA A 99 -10.03 -5.12 -11.51
C ALA A 99 -10.12 -3.72 -10.90
N ALA A 100 -11.25 -3.36 -10.30
CA ALA A 100 -11.44 -2.09 -9.61
C ALA A 100 -10.49 -1.95 -8.41
N GLY A 101 -10.34 -3.01 -7.61
CA GLY A 101 -9.40 -3.05 -6.49
C GLY A 101 -7.94 -2.88 -6.93
N ILE A 102 -7.53 -3.57 -7.99
CA ILE A 102 -6.19 -3.43 -8.58
C ILE A 102 -5.94 -1.99 -9.04
N ALA A 103 -6.91 -1.40 -9.75
CA ALA A 103 -6.78 -0.04 -10.25
C ALA A 103 -6.66 0.98 -9.10
N ALA A 104 -7.50 0.87 -8.09
CA ALA A 104 -7.50 1.77 -6.94
C ALA A 104 -6.20 1.65 -6.12
N VAL A 105 -5.73 0.43 -5.85
CA VAL A 105 -4.47 0.21 -5.13
C VAL A 105 -3.27 0.70 -5.95
N ALA A 106 -3.28 0.52 -7.28
CA ALA A 106 -2.27 1.05 -8.17
C ALA A 106 -2.22 2.59 -8.20
N GLU A 107 -3.33 3.27 -7.93
CA GLU A 107 -3.40 4.73 -7.76
C GLU A 107 -3.01 5.21 -6.35
N GLY A 108 -2.63 4.29 -5.47
CA GLY A 108 -2.21 4.61 -4.10
C GLY A 108 -3.37 4.74 -3.11
N LEU A 109 -4.55 4.23 -3.46
CA LEU A 109 -5.72 4.24 -2.58
C LEU A 109 -5.76 2.98 -1.71
N TRP A 110 -6.38 3.11 -0.55
CA TRP A 110 -6.74 1.96 0.26
C TRP A 110 -8.09 1.40 -0.20
N VAL A 111 -8.16 0.09 -0.32
CA VAL A 111 -9.35 -0.61 -0.76
C VAL A 111 -9.72 -1.65 0.28
N GLY A 112 -10.99 -1.71 0.63
CA GLY A 112 -11.49 -2.75 1.53
C GLY A 112 -12.96 -3.03 1.31
N ALA A 113 -13.33 -4.32 1.31
CA ALA A 113 -14.72 -4.71 1.36
C ALA A 113 -15.34 -4.22 2.68
N PRO A 114 -16.58 -3.64 2.68
CA PRO A 114 -17.16 -2.98 3.84
C PRO A 114 -17.12 -3.80 5.13
N GLY A 115 -17.49 -5.08 5.07
CA GLY A 115 -17.46 -5.96 6.24
C GLY A 115 -16.06 -6.23 6.81
N LEU A 116 -15.04 -6.22 5.96
CA LEU A 116 -13.63 -6.41 6.36
C LEU A 116 -13.07 -5.12 6.98
N VAL A 117 -13.42 -3.96 6.41
CA VAL A 117 -13.01 -2.65 6.94
C VAL A 117 -13.64 -2.37 8.31
N GLU A 118 -14.91 -2.74 8.52
CA GLU A 118 -15.53 -2.63 9.84
C GLU A 118 -14.80 -3.47 10.90
N GLY A 119 -14.33 -4.66 10.55
CA GLY A 119 -13.50 -5.48 11.42
C GLY A 119 -12.21 -4.78 11.82
N LEU A 120 -11.56 -4.11 10.87
CA LEU A 120 -10.35 -3.32 11.12
C LEU A 120 -10.60 -2.09 12.00
N MET A 121 -11.74 -1.41 11.81
CA MET A 121 -12.10 -0.20 12.57
C MET A 121 -12.59 -0.50 14.00
N ARG A 122 -13.10 -1.71 14.25
CA ARG A 122 -13.55 -2.16 15.59
C ARG A 122 -12.42 -2.59 16.51
N LEU A 123 -11.17 -2.59 16.03
CA LEU A 123 -10.04 -2.95 16.87
C LEU A 123 -9.85 -1.89 17.94
N PRO A 124 -9.67 -2.28 19.22
CA PRO A 124 -9.27 -1.33 20.24
C PRO A 124 -7.95 -0.69 19.80
N LYS A 125 -7.94 0.63 19.70
CA LYS A 125 -6.69 1.38 19.65
C LYS A 125 -5.94 1.01 20.91
N GLY A 126 -4.96 0.12 20.77
CA GLY A 126 -4.13 -0.28 21.89
C GLY A 126 -3.45 0.95 22.48
N GLY A 127 -3.72 1.21 23.76
CA GLY A 127 -2.95 2.15 24.55
C GLY A 127 -3.60 3.50 24.78
N GLU A 128 -4.53 3.57 25.74
CA GLU A 128 -4.66 4.75 26.58
C GLU A 128 -3.36 4.92 27.37
N GLY A 129 -2.57 5.88 26.94
CA GLY A 129 -1.38 6.37 27.65
C GLY A 129 -1.26 7.84 27.32
N MET A 130 -1.74 8.69 28.22
CA MET A 130 -1.50 10.14 28.18
C MET A 130 0.00 10.41 28.27
N GLY A 131 0.51 11.25 27.35
CA GLY A 131 1.79 11.93 27.54
C GLY A 131 2.76 11.79 26.37
N GLU A 132 3.02 12.92 25.74
CA GLU A 132 4.00 13.23 24.70
C GLU A 132 3.58 12.91 23.28
N GLU A 133 3.49 13.97 22.46
CA GLU A 133 3.24 13.94 21.01
C GLU A 133 4.41 13.28 20.25
N SER A 134 4.56 11.96 20.42
CA SER A 134 5.43 11.19 19.54
C SER A 134 4.60 10.58 18.43
N LEU A 135 5.12 10.60 17.20
CA LEU A 135 4.50 9.90 16.08
C LEU A 135 4.29 8.43 16.43
N PRO A 136 3.12 7.84 16.16
CA PRO A 136 2.86 6.43 16.41
C PRO A 136 3.83 5.52 15.66
N GLU A 137 4.43 6.00 14.58
CA GLU A 137 5.47 5.33 13.79
C GLU A 137 6.44 6.37 13.23
N PRO A 138 7.79 6.19 13.40
CA PRO A 138 8.76 7.14 12.88
C PRO A 138 8.75 7.15 11.34
N LEU A 139 9.01 8.34 10.77
CA LEU A 139 9.19 8.46 9.32
C LEU A 139 10.44 7.70 8.88
N THR A 140 10.33 6.96 7.79
CA THR A 140 11.49 6.36 7.12
C THR A 140 12.39 7.45 6.54
N ALA A 141 13.65 7.09 6.21
CA ALA A 141 14.57 8.03 5.58
C ALA A 141 13.98 8.62 4.29
N ARG A 142 13.29 7.79 3.51
CA ARG A 142 12.68 8.19 2.24
C ARG A 142 11.47 9.11 2.41
N GLU A 143 10.64 8.88 3.42
CA GLU A 143 9.53 9.76 3.75
C GLU A 143 10.01 11.13 4.26
N LYS A 144 11.12 11.17 4.99
CA LYS A 144 11.76 12.43 5.41
C LYS A 144 12.26 13.22 4.21
N GLU A 145 12.92 12.58 3.23
CA GLU A 145 13.38 13.23 1.99
C GLU A 145 12.18 13.81 1.21
N VAL A 146 11.10 13.04 1.06
CA VAL A 146 9.87 13.50 0.40
C VAL A 146 9.27 14.68 1.16
N LEU A 147 9.18 14.61 2.48
CA LEU A 147 8.66 15.70 3.33
C LEU A 147 9.50 16.98 3.22
N GLN A 148 10.82 16.86 3.17
CA GLN A 148 11.74 17.98 2.97
C GLN A 148 11.47 18.67 1.62
N HIS A 149 11.38 17.91 0.54
CA HIS A 149 11.08 18.46 -0.79
C HIS A 149 9.66 19.07 -0.87
N MET A 150 8.70 18.51 -0.10
CA MET A 150 7.38 19.14 0.03
C MET A 150 7.46 20.51 0.68
N ALA A 151 8.28 20.66 1.71
CA ALA A 151 8.51 21.94 2.39
C ALA A 151 9.18 22.98 1.49
N GLU A 152 10.05 22.52 0.60
CA GLU A 152 10.68 23.33 -0.46
C GLU A 152 9.69 23.72 -1.58
N GLY A 153 8.45 23.24 -1.53
CA GLY A 153 7.41 23.57 -2.50
C GLY A 153 7.45 22.78 -3.81
N LEU A 154 8.28 21.75 -3.93
CA LEU A 154 8.41 20.96 -5.16
C LEU A 154 7.13 20.18 -5.48
N ALA A 155 6.67 20.21 -6.71
CA ALA A 155 5.59 19.35 -7.19
C ALA A 155 6.03 17.88 -7.25
N ASN A 156 5.08 16.92 -7.20
CA ASN A 156 5.38 15.48 -7.19
C ASN A 156 6.32 15.05 -8.34
N LYS A 157 6.15 15.63 -9.52
CA LYS A 157 7.03 15.38 -10.67
C LYS A 157 8.47 15.83 -10.42
N GLN A 158 8.65 16.95 -9.73
CA GLN A 158 9.98 17.48 -9.39
C GLN A 158 10.62 16.63 -8.27
N ILE A 159 9.83 16.20 -7.27
CA ILE A 159 10.27 15.28 -6.23
C ILE A 159 10.71 13.95 -6.86
N ALA A 160 9.92 13.42 -7.79
CA ALA A 160 10.24 12.19 -8.51
C ALA A 160 11.61 12.29 -9.22
N LEU A 161 11.83 13.41 -9.89
CA LEU A 161 13.10 13.69 -10.58
C LEU A 161 14.27 13.80 -9.61
N ALA A 162 14.11 14.59 -8.53
CA ALA A 162 15.13 14.80 -7.50
C ALA A 162 15.55 13.49 -6.84
N LEU A 163 14.56 12.64 -6.55
CA LEU A 163 14.76 11.38 -5.87
C LEU A 163 15.03 10.18 -6.81
N ARG A 164 15.01 10.38 -8.13
CA ARG A 164 15.20 9.36 -9.18
C ARG A 164 14.23 8.17 -9.08
N ILE A 165 12.98 8.47 -8.81
CA ILE A 165 11.88 7.49 -8.72
C ILE A 165 10.73 7.91 -9.64
N SER A 166 9.71 7.08 -9.79
CA SER A 166 8.52 7.45 -10.55
C SER A 166 7.66 8.46 -9.78
N GLU A 167 6.88 9.28 -10.48
CA GLU A 167 5.88 10.15 -9.84
C GLU A 167 4.85 9.33 -9.05
N HIS A 168 4.55 8.14 -9.54
CA HIS A 168 3.71 7.18 -8.86
C HIS A 168 4.30 6.76 -7.50
N THR A 169 5.59 6.43 -7.45
CA THR A 169 6.29 6.11 -6.21
C THR A 169 6.27 7.28 -5.21
N VAL A 170 6.37 8.53 -5.71
CA VAL A 170 6.21 9.72 -4.84
C VAL A 170 4.83 9.78 -4.22
N LYS A 171 3.76 9.52 -4.99
CA LYS A 171 2.39 9.47 -4.46
C LYS A 171 2.25 8.45 -3.33
N PHE A 172 2.91 7.30 -3.44
CA PHE A 172 2.96 6.30 -2.37
C PHE A 172 3.56 6.86 -1.07
N HIS A 173 4.76 7.44 -1.19
CA HIS A 173 5.41 8.03 -0.02
C HIS A 173 4.58 9.16 0.60
N LEU A 174 3.86 9.94 -0.23
CA LEU A 174 2.95 10.98 0.26
C LEU A 174 1.78 10.39 1.06
N SER A 175 1.16 9.31 0.58
CA SER A 175 0.05 8.66 1.27
C SER A 175 0.49 8.10 2.63
N ALA A 176 1.62 7.39 2.68
CA ALA A 176 2.19 6.88 3.92
C ALA A 176 2.54 8.02 4.90
N LEU A 177 3.15 9.07 4.39
CA LEU A 177 3.55 10.24 5.14
C LEU A 177 2.34 10.96 5.75
N TYR A 178 1.26 11.13 4.98
CA TYR A 178 0.03 11.73 5.49
C TYR A 178 -0.60 10.88 6.59
N ALA A 179 -0.63 9.57 6.43
CA ALA A 179 -1.13 8.65 7.44
C ALA A 179 -0.32 8.74 8.75
N LYS A 180 1.01 8.70 8.66
CA LYS A 180 1.91 8.77 9.83
C LYS A 180 1.85 10.12 10.54
N LEU A 181 1.74 11.22 9.78
CA LEU A 181 1.61 12.56 10.33
C LEU A 181 0.17 12.88 10.77
N GLY A 182 -0.82 12.04 10.44
CA GLY A 182 -2.24 12.32 10.67
C GLY A 182 -2.70 13.58 9.92
N ALA A 183 -2.15 13.84 8.73
CA ALA A 183 -2.43 15.02 7.93
C ALA A 183 -3.41 14.69 6.80
N ALA A 184 -4.39 15.56 6.57
CA ALA A 184 -5.36 15.43 5.48
C ALA A 184 -4.96 16.20 4.21
N SER A 185 -3.87 16.98 4.27
CA SER A 185 -3.41 17.80 3.14
C SER A 185 -1.89 17.98 3.15
N ARG A 186 -1.35 18.38 1.97
CA ARG A 186 0.06 18.71 1.82
C ARG A 186 0.54 19.78 2.79
N THR A 187 -0.22 20.86 2.91
CA THR A 187 0.11 22.00 3.79
C THR A 187 0.12 21.57 5.25
N GLU A 188 -0.84 20.75 5.64
CA GLU A 188 -0.93 20.20 7.00
C GLU A 188 0.22 19.26 7.30
N ALA A 189 0.62 18.41 6.34
CA ALA A 189 1.77 17.52 6.51
C ALA A 189 3.08 18.29 6.72
N VAL A 190 3.32 19.34 5.94
CA VAL A 190 4.50 20.20 6.11
C VAL A 190 4.46 20.92 7.46
N LYS A 191 3.30 21.48 7.85
CA LYS A 191 3.13 22.14 9.14
C LYS A 191 3.47 21.19 10.30
N ARG A 192 2.87 20.00 10.32
CA ARG A 192 3.15 18.98 11.34
C ARG A 192 4.60 18.51 11.35
N GLY A 193 5.21 18.39 10.15
CA GLY A 193 6.62 18.03 10.04
C GLY A 193 7.55 19.05 10.70
N ILE A 194 7.22 20.35 10.62
CA ILE A 194 7.94 21.43 11.28
C ILE A 194 7.69 21.40 12.80
N GLU A 195 6.42 21.28 13.23
CA GLU A 195 6.03 21.22 14.64
C GLU A 195 6.70 20.05 15.38
N LEU A 196 6.89 18.92 14.72
CA LEU A 196 7.56 17.73 15.25
C LEU A 196 9.09 17.74 15.09
N GLY A 197 9.66 18.82 14.54
CA GLY A 197 11.12 18.94 14.33
C GLY A 197 11.70 17.95 13.33
N LEU A 198 10.88 17.40 12.44
CA LEU A 198 11.29 16.41 11.43
C LEU A 198 11.97 17.04 10.22
N ILE A 199 11.64 18.30 9.94
CA ILE A 199 12.18 19.16 8.87
C ILE A 199 12.31 20.58 9.37
N SER A 200 13.20 21.34 8.72
CA SER A 200 13.36 22.80 8.88
C SER A 200 13.16 23.51 7.53
N LEU A 201 12.62 24.73 7.57
CA LEU A 201 12.51 25.63 6.40
C LEU A 201 13.79 26.38 6.18
#